data_210e411f472ccfb3f971fa1e94a2a097
#
_entry.id   210e411f472ccfb3f971fa1e94a2a097
#
_cell.length_a   1.000
_cell.length_b   1.000
_cell.length_c   1.000
_cell.angle_alpha   90.00
_cell.angle_beta   90.00
_cell.angle_gamma   90.00
#
_symmetry.space_group_name_H-M   'P 1'
#
loop_
_entity.id
_entity.type
_entity.pdbx_description
1 polymer ?
#
loop_
_entity_poly.entity_id
_entity_poly.type
_entity_poly.pdbx_seq_one_letter_code
_entity_poly.pdbx_strand_id
1 'polypeptide(L)'
;RIPALNPSAEDFRIIWDNAYCVHDLTDDGDKLANIFDILPKYNNEDMVIEVCSTAKITFPGAGVSAIIASDNNIAAIKKRLNVETISYDKMNQQRHVQFFKNADGVRAHMKKHAKILKPKFDMVINHLEKELGGKGIASWFNPKGGYFISLDVMNGCAKRVGELCKEAGVTLTNV
;
A
#
# COMPACT_ATOMS: atom_id res chain seq x y z
N ARG A 1 18.42 0.40 -2.39
CA ARG A 1 18.89 1.58 -3.20
C ARG A 1 18.38 2.88 -2.57
N ILE A 2 17.12 2.99 -2.17
CA ILE A 2 16.53 4.22 -1.55
C ILE A 2 17.35 4.72 -0.35
N PRO A 3 17.73 3.90 0.65
CA PRO A 3 18.49 4.38 1.80
C PRO A 3 19.87 4.95 1.46
N ALA A 4 20.44 4.57 0.32
CA ALA A 4 21.75 5.03 -0.15
C ALA A 4 21.67 6.28 -1.04
N LEU A 5 20.51 6.92 -1.18
CA LEU A 5 20.37 8.17 -1.92
C LEU A 5 21.13 9.29 -1.20
N ASN A 6 21.72 10.16 -1.99
CA ASN A 6 22.34 11.40 -1.53
C ASN A 6 21.65 12.59 -2.22
N PRO A 7 20.51 13.04 -1.72
CA PRO A 7 19.75 14.11 -2.34
C PRO A 7 20.47 15.45 -2.22
N SER A 8 20.28 16.32 -3.22
CA SER A 8 20.89 17.65 -3.23
C SER A 8 20.25 18.62 -2.22
N ALA A 9 18.99 18.37 -1.85
CA ALA A 9 18.27 19.18 -0.87
C ALA A 9 18.35 18.53 0.51
N GLU A 10 18.74 19.30 1.51
CA GLU A 10 18.86 18.83 2.91
C GLU A 10 17.50 18.43 3.50
N ASP A 11 16.43 19.04 3.05
CA ASP A 11 15.06 18.78 3.48
C ASP A 11 14.32 17.75 2.61
N PHE A 12 15.03 17.05 1.72
CA PHE A 12 14.44 16.00 0.90
C PHE A 12 13.83 14.91 1.79
N ARG A 13 12.57 14.57 1.51
CA ARG A 13 11.86 13.50 2.22
C ARG A 13 11.12 12.62 1.22
N ILE A 14 11.04 11.35 1.57
CA ILE A 14 10.25 10.34 0.87
C ILE A 14 9.06 10.00 1.75
N ILE A 15 7.86 10.22 1.25
CA ILE A 15 6.64 9.73 1.89
C ILE A 15 6.36 8.34 1.33
N TRP A 16 6.43 7.35 2.21
CA TRP A 16 6.09 5.98 1.87
C TRP A 16 4.67 5.67 2.32
N ASP A 17 3.75 5.64 1.37
CA ASP A 17 2.37 5.22 1.61
C ASP A 17 2.29 3.69 1.66
N ASN A 18 2.29 3.12 2.86
CA ASN A 18 2.24 1.69 3.12
C ASN A 18 0.81 1.25 3.50
N ALA A 19 -0.17 1.66 2.69
CA ALA A 19 -1.59 1.39 2.94
C ALA A 19 -1.96 -0.10 2.88
N TYR A 20 -1.12 -0.93 2.25
CA TYR A 20 -1.40 -2.35 2.00
C TYR A 20 -0.47 -3.31 2.73
N CYS A 21 0.20 -2.87 3.78
CA CYS A 21 1.25 -3.62 4.51
C CYS A 21 0.81 -4.98 5.09
N VAL A 22 -0.49 -5.25 5.21
CA VAL A 22 -1.05 -6.49 5.78
C VAL A 22 -2.03 -7.20 4.83
N HIS A 23 -1.97 -6.88 3.53
CA HIS A 23 -2.90 -7.40 2.53
C HIS A 23 -2.34 -8.59 1.76
N ASP A 24 -1.75 -9.54 2.47
CA ASP A 24 -1.29 -10.79 1.86
C ASP A 24 -2.48 -11.59 1.33
N LEU A 25 -2.37 -12.08 0.09
CA LEU A 25 -3.35 -12.96 -0.56
C LEU A 25 -3.01 -14.44 -0.31
N THR A 26 -1.78 -14.73 0.07
CA THR A 26 -1.23 -16.08 0.29
C THR A 26 -0.48 -16.14 1.61
N ASP A 27 -0.30 -17.33 2.17
CA ASP A 27 0.48 -17.49 3.42
C ASP A 27 2.00 -17.33 3.20
N ASP A 28 2.47 -17.38 1.96
CA ASP A 28 3.85 -17.19 1.52
C ASP A 28 4.09 -15.78 0.91
N GLY A 29 3.36 -14.78 1.40
CA GLY A 29 3.47 -13.38 0.97
C GLY A 29 4.90 -12.86 1.02
N ASP A 30 5.21 -11.91 0.14
CA ASP A 30 6.53 -11.29 0.09
C ASP A 30 6.74 -10.41 1.33
N LYS A 31 7.91 -10.54 1.95
CA LYS A 31 8.29 -9.71 3.10
C LYS A 31 9.05 -8.49 2.62
N LEU A 32 8.46 -7.33 2.81
CA LEU A 32 9.17 -6.06 2.59
C LEU A 32 10.26 -5.89 3.66
N ALA A 33 11.41 -5.40 3.23
CA ALA A 33 12.45 -5.03 4.17
C ALA A 33 11.98 -3.83 5.02
N ASN A 34 12.25 -3.87 6.32
CA ASN A 34 12.01 -2.72 7.17
C ASN A 34 13.02 -1.62 6.85
N ILE A 35 12.55 -0.53 6.26
CA ILE A 35 13.42 0.56 5.82
C ILE A 35 14.11 1.24 7.02
N PHE A 36 13.47 1.31 8.18
CA PHE A 36 14.03 1.94 9.38
C PHE A 36 15.20 1.16 10.00
N ASP A 37 15.34 -0.14 9.70
CA ASP A 37 16.51 -0.93 10.08
C ASP A 37 17.70 -0.69 9.13
N ILE A 38 17.44 -0.09 7.98
CA ILE A 38 18.44 0.10 6.92
C ILE A 38 18.93 1.54 6.86
N LEU A 39 18.06 2.53 7.05
CA LEU A 39 18.39 3.96 6.98
C LEU A 39 19.59 4.37 7.84
N PRO A 40 19.73 3.89 9.10
CA PRO A 40 20.88 4.26 9.94
C PRO A 40 22.24 3.85 9.36
N LYS A 41 22.28 2.81 8.54
CA LYS A 41 23.54 2.35 7.89
C LYS A 41 24.08 3.35 6.86
N TYR A 42 23.26 4.33 6.49
CA TYR A 42 23.57 5.35 5.49
C TYR A 42 23.47 6.77 6.06
N ASN A 43 23.26 6.93 7.38
CA ASN A 43 23.02 8.20 8.06
C ASN A 43 21.86 9.01 7.42
N ASN A 44 20.79 8.32 7.03
CA ASN A 44 19.63 8.86 6.33
C ASN A 44 18.31 8.65 7.09
N GLU A 45 18.36 8.62 8.43
CA GLU A 45 17.21 8.32 9.29
C GLU A 45 16.04 9.28 9.06
N ASP A 46 16.35 10.54 8.75
CA ASP A 46 15.34 11.57 8.52
C ASP A 46 14.73 11.53 7.10
N MET A 47 15.26 10.69 6.20
CA MET A 47 14.84 10.70 4.80
C MET A 47 13.42 10.19 4.58
N VAL A 48 12.94 9.24 5.40
CA VAL A 48 11.68 8.54 5.15
C VAL A 48 10.65 8.84 6.22
N ILE A 49 9.43 9.10 5.76
CA ILE A 49 8.21 9.17 6.57
C ILE A 49 7.27 8.10 6.01
N GLU A 50 7.01 7.06 6.79
CA GLU A 50 6.05 6.02 6.41
C GLU A 50 4.68 6.35 7.00
N VAL A 51 3.65 6.17 6.18
CA VAL A 51 2.26 6.33 6.59
C VAL A 51 1.47 5.06 6.32
N CYS A 52 0.61 4.70 7.25
CA CYS A 52 -0.29 3.55 7.09
C CYS A 52 -1.67 3.85 7.67
N SER A 53 -2.66 3.05 7.30
CA SER A 53 -4.05 3.25 7.71
C SER A 53 -4.83 1.95 7.73
N THR A 54 -5.83 1.89 8.61
CA THR A 54 -6.81 0.79 8.62
C THR A 54 -7.99 1.02 7.67
N ALA A 55 -7.98 2.08 6.87
CA ALA A 55 -9.09 2.42 5.96
C ALA A 55 -9.39 1.33 4.93
N LYS A 56 -8.37 0.56 4.52
CA LYS A 56 -8.50 -0.59 3.61
C LYS A 56 -8.69 -1.93 4.34
N ILE A 57 -8.64 -1.92 5.66
CA ILE A 57 -8.76 -3.09 6.53
C ILE A 57 -10.15 -3.16 7.16
N THR A 58 -10.72 -2.01 7.52
CA THR A 58 -12.02 -1.84 8.18
C THR A 58 -13.00 -1.08 7.28
N PHE A 59 -13.42 0.13 7.70
CA PHE A 59 -14.38 0.95 6.97
C PHE A 59 -13.70 2.19 6.38
N PRO A 60 -13.92 2.49 5.10
CA PRO A 60 -13.57 3.78 4.53
C PRO A 60 -14.20 4.93 5.36
N GLY A 61 -13.41 5.95 5.67
CA GLY A 61 -13.86 7.09 6.48
C GLY A 61 -13.87 6.86 8.00
N ALA A 62 -13.68 5.63 8.47
CA ALA A 62 -13.55 5.30 9.90
C ALA A 62 -12.19 4.64 10.22
N GLY A 63 -11.19 4.85 9.39
CA GLY A 63 -9.85 4.31 9.60
C GLY A 63 -9.10 5.01 10.73
N VAL A 64 -8.12 4.31 11.28
CA VAL A 64 -7.07 4.87 12.14
C VAL A 64 -5.79 4.87 11.33
N SER A 65 -5.05 5.98 11.36
CA SER A 65 -3.80 6.14 10.65
C SER A 65 -2.63 6.22 11.61
N ALA A 66 -1.44 5.85 11.14
CA ALA A 66 -0.20 6.01 11.87
C ALA A 66 0.88 6.62 10.98
N ILE A 67 1.77 7.38 11.59
CA ILE A 67 2.99 7.91 10.97
C ILE A 67 4.17 7.29 11.70
N ILE A 68 5.12 6.77 10.94
CA ILE A 68 6.37 6.21 11.43
C ILE A 68 7.50 7.01 10.79
N ALA A 69 8.38 7.58 11.60
CA ALA A 69 9.49 8.38 11.14
C ALA A 69 10.57 8.50 12.23
N SER A 70 11.69 9.13 11.91
CA SER A 70 12.72 9.49 12.91
C SER A 70 12.16 10.43 13.99
N ASP A 71 12.84 10.50 15.14
CA ASP A 71 12.47 11.38 16.22
C ASP A 71 12.41 12.86 15.79
N ASN A 72 13.33 13.29 14.92
CA ASN A 72 13.36 14.66 14.38
C ASN A 72 12.10 14.96 13.57
N ASN A 73 11.74 14.07 12.63
CA ASN A 73 10.53 14.20 11.81
C ASN A 73 9.28 14.16 12.68
N ILE A 74 9.19 13.23 13.64
CA ILE A 74 8.05 13.14 14.55
C ILE A 74 7.92 14.41 15.40
N ALA A 75 9.03 14.98 15.91
CA ALA A 75 9.00 16.22 16.67
C ALA A 75 8.48 17.40 15.84
N ALA A 76 8.91 17.51 14.58
CA ALA A 76 8.44 18.54 13.65
C ALA A 76 6.94 18.37 13.31
N ILE A 77 6.50 17.15 13.03
CA ILE A 77 5.10 16.82 12.74
C ILE A 77 4.21 17.13 13.95
N LYS A 78 4.62 16.72 15.15
CA LYS A 78 3.85 16.98 16.38
C LYS A 78 3.66 18.47 16.67
N LYS A 79 4.65 19.32 16.40
CA LYS A 79 4.50 20.78 16.55
C LYS A 79 3.34 21.30 15.71
N ARG A 80 3.18 20.79 14.50
CA ARG A 80 2.11 21.19 13.57
C ARG A 80 0.76 20.62 14.01
N LEU A 81 0.71 19.32 14.29
CA LEU A 81 -0.51 18.64 14.70
C LEU A 81 -1.12 19.23 15.99
N ASN A 82 -0.29 19.66 16.94
CA ASN A 82 -0.75 20.28 18.19
C ASN A 82 -1.49 21.62 17.99
N VAL A 83 -1.29 22.27 16.85
CA VAL A 83 -2.00 23.50 16.50
C VAL A 83 -3.28 23.19 15.71
N GLU A 84 -3.28 22.11 14.94
CA GLU A 84 -4.40 21.71 14.08
C GLU A 84 -5.50 20.97 14.87
N THR A 85 -5.16 20.18 15.87
CA THR A 85 -6.13 19.40 16.64
C THR A 85 -5.70 19.19 18.09
N ILE A 86 -6.67 19.20 18.99
CA ILE A 86 -6.46 18.92 20.41
C ILE A 86 -6.37 17.41 20.65
N SER A 87 -7.21 16.64 19.96
CA SER A 87 -7.21 15.17 20.06
C SER A 87 -7.88 14.53 18.84
N TYR A 88 -7.53 13.26 18.62
CA TYR A 88 -8.14 12.43 17.60
C TYR A 88 -9.32 11.64 18.15
N ASP A 89 -10.15 11.04 17.26
CA ASP A 89 -11.32 10.23 17.63
C ASP A 89 -10.90 8.98 18.43
N LYS A 90 -10.90 9.12 19.75
CA LYS A 90 -10.55 8.04 20.69
C LYS A 90 -11.59 6.92 20.70
N MET A 91 -12.85 7.23 20.39
CA MET A 91 -13.90 6.22 20.30
C MET A 91 -13.64 5.29 19.12
N ASN A 92 -13.25 5.85 17.98
CA ASN A 92 -12.87 5.05 16.82
C ASN A 92 -11.62 4.22 17.08
N GLN A 93 -10.60 4.79 17.73
CA GLN A 93 -9.41 4.04 18.16
C GLN A 93 -9.81 2.86 19.07
N GLN A 94 -10.68 3.10 20.05
CA GLN A 94 -11.15 2.07 20.99
C GLN A 94 -11.95 0.96 20.26
N ARG A 95 -12.75 1.30 19.26
CA ARG A 95 -13.43 0.31 18.41
C ARG A 95 -12.43 -0.63 17.74
N HIS A 96 -11.34 -0.09 17.18
CA HIS A 96 -10.27 -0.88 16.56
C HIS A 96 -9.58 -1.80 17.58
N VAL A 97 -9.26 -1.27 18.77
CA VAL A 97 -8.66 -2.07 19.86
C VAL A 97 -9.58 -3.20 20.29
N GLN A 98 -10.85 -2.93 20.49
CA GLN A 98 -11.81 -3.96 20.90
C GLN A 98 -12.04 -5.02 19.82
N PHE A 99 -12.06 -4.61 18.55
CA PHE A 99 -12.29 -5.52 17.42
C PHE A 99 -11.09 -6.42 17.16
N PHE A 100 -9.91 -5.83 17.04
CA PHE A 100 -8.69 -6.57 16.70
C PHE A 100 -8.00 -7.18 17.90
N LYS A 101 -8.09 -6.55 19.07
CA LYS A 101 -7.40 -6.88 20.32
C LYS A 101 -5.87 -6.73 20.24
N ASN A 102 -5.25 -7.30 19.22
CA ASN A 102 -3.80 -7.28 19.00
C ASN A 102 -3.46 -7.49 17.52
N ALA A 103 -2.17 -7.56 17.19
CA ALA A 103 -1.67 -7.78 15.84
C ALA A 103 -2.14 -9.11 15.22
N ASP A 104 -2.29 -10.16 16.02
CA ASP A 104 -2.77 -11.47 15.53
C ASP A 104 -4.24 -11.40 15.13
N GLY A 105 -5.05 -10.60 15.84
CA GLY A 105 -6.42 -10.30 15.45
C GLY A 105 -6.50 -9.59 14.09
N VAL A 106 -5.58 -8.64 13.81
CA VAL A 106 -5.47 -8.02 12.48
C VAL A 106 -5.12 -9.06 11.43
N ARG A 107 -4.10 -9.89 11.66
CA ARG A 107 -3.69 -10.95 10.72
C ARG A 107 -4.83 -11.94 10.43
N ALA A 108 -5.54 -12.37 11.49
CA ALA A 108 -6.69 -13.29 11.34
C ALA A 108 -7.83 -12.65 10.54
N HIS A 109 -8.06 -11.36 10.71
CA HIS A 109 -9.05 -10.60 9.93
C HIS A 109 -8.62 -10.50 8.46
N MET A 110 -7.36 -10.20 8.18
CA MET A 110 -6.85 -10.09 6.82
C MET A 110 -6.84 -11.43 6.07
N LYS A 111 -6.68 -12.55 6.76
CA LYS A 111 -6.89 -13.87 6.15
C LYS A 111 -8.33 -14.10 5.65
N LYS A 112 -9.33 -13.46 6.27
CA LYS A 112 -10.72 -13.50 5.76
C LYS A 112 -10.85 -12.65 4.49
N HIS A 113 -10.20 -11.49 4.44
CA HIS A 113 -10.12 -10.66 3.23
C HIS A 113 -9.46 -11.43 2.08
N ALA A 114 -8.33 -12.09 2.35
CA ALA A 114 -7.62 -12.90 1.34
C ALA A 114 -8.52 -13.98 0.72
N LYS A 115 -9.34 -14.67 1.52
CA LYS A 115 -10.29 -15.67 1.01
C LYS A 115 -11.33 -15.11 0.04
N ILE A 116 -11.68 -13.82 0.18
CA ILE A 116 -12.64 -13.15 -0.70
C ILE A 116 -11.93 -12.60 -1.95
N LEU A 117 -10.71 -12.08 -1.80
CA LEU A 117 -9.99 -11.38 -2.86
C LEU A 117 -9.25 -12.35 -3.78
N LYS A 118 -8.57 -13.35 -3.22
CA LYS A 118 -7.72 -14.27 -3.99
C LYS A 118 -8.44 -14.91 -5.19
N PRO A 119 -9.67 -15.45 -5.06
CA PRO A 119 -10.38 -16.02 -6.21
C PRO A 119 -10.61 -15.01 -7.34
N LYS A 120 -10.81 -13.72 -7.00
CA LYS A 120 -10.98 -12.65 -7.99
C LYS A 120 -9.68 -12.35 -8.71
N PHE A 121 -8.56 -12.31 -7.98
CA PHE A 121 -7.22 -12.17 -8.56
C PHE A 121 -6.89 -13.34 -9.47
N ASP A 122 -7.10 -14.57 -9.00
CA ASP A 122 -6.84 -15.78 -9.79
C ASP A 122 -7.67 -15.79 -11.09
N MET A 123 -8.92 -15.36 -11.03
CA MET A 123 -9.78 -15.26 -12.22
C MET A 123 -9.21 -14.28 -13.25
N VAL A 124 -8.79 -13.09 -12.81
CA VAL A 124 -8.23 -12.07 -13.71
C VAL A 124 -6.90 -12.55 -14.31
N ILE A 125 -5.98 -13.07 -13.47
CA ILE A 125 -4.68 -13.58 -13.94
C ILE A 125 -4.88 -14.71 -14.95
N ASN A 126 -5.77 -15.67 -14.67
CA ASN A 126 -6.06 -16.78 -15.58
C ASN A 126 -6.63 -16.29 -16.93
N HIS A 127 -7.46 -15.25 -16.92
CA HIS A 127 -7.97 -14.67 -18.16
C HIS A 127 -6.88 -13.94 -18.94
N LEU A 128 -6.03 -13.15 -18.28
CA LEU A 128 -4.90 -12.50 -18.93
C LEU A 128 -3.95 -13.52 -19.54
N GLU A 129 -3.63 -14.58 -18.82
CA GLU A 129 -2.75 -15.64 -19.32
C GLU A 129 -3.35 -16.36 -20.53
N LYS A 130 -4.63 -16.73 -20.46
CA LYS A 130 -5.33 -17.42 -21.53
C LYS A 130 -5.45 -16.56 -22.80
N GLU A 131 -5.79 -15.28 -22.64
CA GLU A 131 -6.11 -14.41 -23.78
C GLU A 131 -4.91 -13.64 -24.33
N LEU A 132 -3.94 -13.31 -23.48
CA LEU A 132 -2.79 -12.46 -23.83
C LEU A 132 -1.44 -13.16 -23.67
N GLY A 133 -1.38 -14.28 -22.95
CA GLY A 133 -0.16 -15.02 -22.69
C GLY A 133 0.58 -15.40 -23.98
N GLY A 134 1.88 -15.20 -24.02
CA GLY A 134 2.75 -15.54 -25.14
C GLY A 134 2.61 -14.66 -26.38
N LYS A 135 1.69 -13.67 -26.41
CA LYS A 135 1.47 -12.81 -27.60
C LYS A 135 2.44 -11.64 -27.70
N GLY A 136 3.23 -11.35 -26.67
CA GLY A 136 4.22 -10.26 -26.66
C GLY A 136 3.64 -8.84 -26.69
N ILE A 137 2.33 -8.67 -26.45
CA ILE A 137 1.63 -7.38 -26.51
C ILE A 137 1.33 -6.79 -25.15
N ALA A 138 1.42 -7.59 -24.09
CA ALA A 138 1.23 -7.19 -22.71
C ALA A 138 2.03 -8.09 -21.77
N SER A 139 2.30 -7.56 -20.58
CA SER A 139 2.82 -8.32 -19.45
C SER A 139 2.09 -7.88 -18.18
N TRP A 140 2.07 -8.73 -17.17
CA TRP A 140 1.42 -8.43 -15.90
C TRP A 140 2.18 -9.06 -14.75
N PHE A 141 2.00 -8.45 -13.59
CA PHE A 141 2.53 -8.99 -12.36
C PHE A 141 1.44 -9.85 -11.68
N ASN A 142 1.84 -11.02 -11.17
CA ASN A 142 0.96 -11.88 -10.36
C ASN A 142 1.24 -11.58 -8.87
N PRO A 143 0.48 -10.70 -8.20
CA PRO A 143 0.78 -10.23 -6.87
C PRO A 143 0.42 -11.27 -5.80
N LYS A 144 1.25 -11.38 -4.77
CA LYS A 144 0.96 -12.14 -3.56
C LYS A 144 0.24 -11.33 -2.49
N GLY A 145 -0.03 -10.07 -2.75
CA GLY A 145 -0.70 -9.14 -1.84
C GLY A 145 -1.18 -7.87 -2.51
N GLY A 146 -1.86 -7.03 -1.75
CA GLY A 146 -2.41 -5.77 -2.22
C GLY A 146 -3.77 -5.89 -2.89
N TYR A 147 -4.16 -4.83 -3.64
CA TYR A 147 -5.46 -4.72 -4.31
C TYR A 147 -5.36 -4.57 -5.82
N PHE A 148 -4.17 -4.54 -6.37
CA PHE A 148 -3.95 -4.20 -7.78
C PHE A 148 -3.20 -5.31 -8.51
N ILE A 149 -3.55 -5.49 -9.77
CA ILE A 149 -2.75 -6.21 -10.76
C ILE A 149 -2.21 -5.15 -11.71
N SER A 150 -0.89 -5.02 -11.80
CA SER A 150 -0.24 -4.16 -12.78
C SER A 150 -0.29 -4.86 -14.13
N LEU A 151 -0.82 -4.16 -15.14
CA LEU A 151 -0.87 -4.60 -16.52
C LEU A 151 -0.08 -3.61 -17.37
N ASP A 152 1.05 -4.04 -17.88
CA ASP A 152 1.87 -3.29 -18.80
C ASP A 152 1.50 -3.66 -20.24
N VAL A 153 1.15 -2.68 -21.03
CA VAL A 153 0.79 -2.83 -22.46
C VAL A 153 1.86 -2.17 -23.34
N MET A 154 1.75 -2.34 -24.65
CA MET A 154 2.68 -1.71 -25.58
C MET A 154 2.82 -0.20 -25.33
N ASN A 155 4.03 0.33 -25.51
CA ASN A 155 4.35 1.74 -25.30
C ASN A 155 3.36 2.66 -26.04
N GLY A 156 2.84 3.65 -25.31
CA GLY A 156 1.86 4.61 -25.83
C GLY A 156 0.41 4.09 -25.95
N CYS A 157 0.14 2.82 -25.60
CA CYS A 157 -1.18 2.23 -25.76
C CYS A 157 -2.04 2.27 -24.50
N ALA A 158 -1.50 2.59 -23.33
CA ALA A 158 -2.22 2.48 -22.06
C ALA A 158 -3.56 3.24 -22.05
N LYS A 159 -3.55 4.50 -22.51
CA LYS A 159 -4.77 5.32 -22.60
C LYS A 159 -5.84 4.67 -23.48
N ARG A 160 -5.44 4.21 -24.69
CA ARG A 160 -6.39 3.59 -25.63
C ARG A 160 -6.93 2.26 -25.09
N VAL A 161 -6.09 1.46 -24.45
CA VAL A 161 -6.52 0.21 -23.77
C VAL A 161 -7.53 0.51 -22.69
N GLY A 162 -7.30 1.55 -21.86
CA GLY A 162 -8.25 1.98 -20.82
C GLY A 162 -9.61 2.40 -21.42
N GLU A 163 -9.62 3.13 -22.54
CA GLU A 163 -10.84 3.51 -23.26
C GLU A 163 -11.60 2.28 -23.77
N LEU A 164 -10.91 1.35 -24.44
CA LEU A 164 -11.50 0.12 -24.95
C LEU A 164 -12.07 -0.77 -23.84
N CYS A 165 -11.36 -0.89 -22.72
CA CYS A 165 -11.86 -1.58 -21.53
C CYS A 165 -13.15 -0.96 -21.02
N LYS A 166 -13.19 0.38 -20.94
CA LYS A 166 -14.38 1.12 -20.50
C LYS A 166 -15.57 0.92 -21.47
N GLU A 167 -15.33 0.95 -22.78
CA GLU A 167 -16.33 0.65 -23.80
C GLU A 167 -16.89 -0.78 -23.63
N ALA A 168 -16.03 -1.73 -23.23
CA ALA A 168 -16.41 -3.11 -22.94
C ALA A 168 -17.03 -3.31 -21.52
N GLY A 169 -17.24 -2.24 -20.76
CA GLY A 169 -17.83 -2.29 -19.41
C GLY A 169 -16.84 -2.59 -18.29
N VAL A 170 -15.53 -2.53 -18.56
CA VAL A 170 -14.47 -2.73 -17.54
C VAL A 170 -13.79 -1.40 -17.24
N THR A 171 -13.88 -0.94 -16.00
CA THR A 171 -13.19 0.28 -15.56
C THR A 171 -11.84 -0.09 -14.94
N LEU A 172 -10.76 0.43 -15.52
CA LEU A 172 -9.42 0.33 -14.99
C LEU A 172 -9.08 1.57 -14.17
N THR A 173 -8.12 1.45 -13.26
CA THR A 173 -7.52 2.62 -12.60
C THR A 173 -6.74 3.41 -13.64
N ASN A 174 -7.03 4.70 -13.77
CA ASN A 174 -6.32 5.56 -14.72
C ASN A 174 -4.83 5.68 -14.36
N VAL A 175 -4.01 5.66 -15.39
CA VAL A 175 -2.56 5.90 -15.33
C VAL A 175 -2.29 7.32 -15.80
#